data_4a83156b5a929a269d45bec346c67d58
#
_entry.id   4a83156b5a929a269d45bec346c67d58
#
_cell.length_a   1.000
_cell.length_b   1.000
_cell.length_c   1.000
_cell.angle_alpha   90.00
_cell.angle_beta   90.00
_cell.angle_gamma   90.00
#
_symmetry.space_group_name_H-M   'P 1'
#
loop_
_entity.id
_entity.type
_entity.pdbx_description
1 polymer ?
#
loop_
_entity_poly.entity_id
_entity_poly.type
_entity_poly.pdbx_seq_one_letter_code
_entity_poly.pdbx_strand_id
1 'polypeptide(L)'
;MIYFPGYDLRPARYCFPLLRKEFDTFLKIRKVNGALSQLSEGLDPGGTTASWSGHVDWPDSRVETTFVQLGWRDVIKADFRRSWPRTIADAIRSFMMIAQAGGYRAALKSNWAHGVFCLYPPVGLLLYFLASLLPPILLAPVILRNVGAAVRQSHAEEIAWSVLLGGSAAWMLAVYLLMTWLEPKSYFRYLVNSWHFMARLARNDHPEMLARIEESADLIVAAAAEADEDTDLVFVSHSCGTFVAIYILAAVLRRQPDIVRRPGGFSFVTMGPAFDCLGGFGAQDGFGDAMTAVARSGVDWTDLYGPHDPLCGGRTTPVARYAQPNKSGETLPEPRRYSVCIPDRMTAKRFRHLRFRFFALHFNYFFASVRPGLFDFYRLTLGPKRAVDQLKAWDNGRD
;
A
#
# COMPACT_ATOMS: atom_id res chain seq x y z
N MET A 1 2.20 -1.57 20.07
CA MET A 1 2.13 -1.88 18.63
C MET A 1 2.28 -0.62 17.82
N ILE A 2 3.14 -0.63 16.81
CA ILE A 2 3.41 0.51 15.93
C ILE A 2 2.91 0.16 14.52
N TYR A 3 2.10 1.03 13.92
CA TYR A 3 1.47 0.78 12.63
C TYR A 3 1.90 1.82 11.59
N PHE A 4 2.37 1.37 10.43
CA PHE A 4 2.68 2.21 9.28
C PHE A 4 1.66 1.95 8.15
N PRO A 5 0.79 2.92 7.82
CA PRO A 5 -0.27 2.76 6.85
C PRO A 5 0.22 2.74 5.41
N GLY A 6 -0.60 2.23 4.50
CA GLY A 6 -0.40 2.34 3.05
C GLY A 6 -0.52 3.77 2.52
N TYR A 7 -0.44 3.91 1.20
CA TYR A 7 -0.61 5.18 0.50
C TYR A 7 -2.08 5.63 0.60
N ASP A 8 -2.45 6.35 1.67
CA ASP A 8 -3.83 6.74 1.97
C ASP A 8 -3.92 8.22 2.38
N LEU A 9 -4.75 8.99 1.67
CA LEU A 9 -5.00 10.40 1.96
C LEU A 9 -5.92 10.62 3.18
N ARG A 10 -6.62 9.58 3.62
CA ARG A 10 -7.59 9.67 4.71
C ARG A 10 -6.87 9.75 6.06
N PRO A 11 -7.29 10.62 6.97
CA PRO A 11 -6.74 10.69 8.32
C PRO A 11 -7.12 9.44 9.14
N ALA A 12 -6.40 9.18 10.24
CA ALA A 12 -6.65 8.04 11.11
C ALA A 12 -8.11 8.00 11.59
N ARG A 13 -8.71 9.14 11.91
CA ARG A 13 -10.12 9.26 12.33
C ARG A 13 -11.12 8.71 11.30
N TYR A 14 -10.74 8.60 10.04
CA TYR A 14 -11.62 8.02 9.00
C TYR A 14 -11.65 6.49 9.06
N CYS A 15 -10.51 5.87 9.37
CA CYS A 15 -10.38 4.41 9.45
C CYS A 15 -10.74 3.86 10.84
N PHE A 16 -10.56 4.66 11.88
CA PHE A 16 -10.77 4.25 13.26
C PHE A 16 -12.19 3.70 13.57
N PRO A 17 -13.30 4.27 13.03
CA PRO A 17 -14.64 3.69 13.21
C PRO A 17 -14.75 2.26 12.66
N LEU A 18 -14.06 1.93 11.57
CA LEU A 18 -14.01 0.57 11.05
C LEU A 18 -13.27 -0.34 12.02
N LEU A 19 -12.11 0.07 12.51
CA LEU A 19 -11.34 -0.69 13.50
C LEU A 19 -12.18 -0.95 14.75
N ARG A 20 -12.86 0.05 15.30
CA ARG A 20 -13.72 -0.09 16.48
C ARG A 20 -14.86 -1.09 16.22
N LYS A 21 -15.56 -0.97 15.10
CA LYS A 21 -16.64 -1.90 14.73
C LYS A 21 -16.14 -3.34 14.60
N GLU A 22 -14.98 -3.55 14.02
CA GLU A 22 -14.40 -4.89 13.87
C GLU A 22 -13.89 -5.42 15.22
N PHE A 23 -13.37 -4.55 16.08
CA PHE A 23 -13.01 -4.91 17.46
C PHE A 23 -14.26 -5.37 18.24
N ASP A 24 -15.37 -4.63 18.19
CA ASP A 24 -16.63 -5.05 18.82
C ASP A 24 -17.12 -6.40 18.27
N THR A 25 -16.90 -6.64 16.98
CA THR A 25 -17.21 -7.92 16.34
C THR A 25 -16.31 -9.04 16.87
N PHE A 26 -15.01 -8.76 17.02
CA PHE A 26 -14.05 -9.69 17.61
C PHE A 26 -14.43 -10.07 19.05
N LEU A 27 -14.75 -9.11 19.91
CA LEU A 27 -15.16 -9.36 21.30
C LEU A 27 -16.39 -10.29 21.37
N LYS A 28 -17.40 -10.04 20.51
CA LYS A 28 -18.60 -10.88 20.42
C LYS A 28 -18.30 -12.31 19.96
N ILE A 29 -17.44 -12.48 18.94
CA ILE A 29 -17.06 -13.79 18.41
C ILE A 29 -16.25 -14.58 19.46
N ARG A 30 -15.33 -13.93 20.14
CA ARG A 30 -14.44 -14.56 21.14
C ARG A 30 -15.08 -14.70 22.52
N LYS A 31 -16.23 -14.06 22.73
CA LYS A 31 -16.94 -14.00 24.02
C LYS A 31 -16.05 -13.48 25.17
N VAL A 32 -15.31 -12.43 24.88
CA VAL A 32 -14.44 -11.73 25.83
C VAL A 32 -14.86 -10.27 25.97
N ASN A 33 -14.46 -9.63 27.07
CA ASN A 33 -14.68 -8.20 27.28
C ASN A 33 -13.44 -7.40 26.90
N GLY A 34 -13.63 -6.13 26.58
CA GLY A 34 -12.54 -5.23 26.24
C GLY A 34 -13.05 -3.88 25.81
N ALA A 35 -12.13 -2.93 25.63
CA ALA A 35 -12.45 -1.61 25.13
C ALA A 35 -11.29 -1.01 24.34
N LEU A 36 -11.60 -0.12 23.41
CA LEU A 36 -10.65 0.81 22.78
C LEU A 36 -10.88 2.21 23.32
N SER A 37 -9.79 2.93 23.62
CA SER A 37 -9.85 4.33 24.00
C SER A 37 -10.33 5.22 22.84
N GLN A 38 -10.45 6.51 23.07
CA GLN A 38 -10.60 7.48 22.02
C GLN A 38 -9.30 7.62 21.22
N LEU A 39 -9.43 7.97 19.94
CA LEU A 39 -8.31 8.29 19.07
C LEU A 39 -7.75 9.66 19.42
N SER A 40 -6.44 9.75 19.59
CA SER A 40 -5.67 10.99 19.67
C SER A 40 -4.90 11.20 18.38
N GLU A 41 -5.05 12.36 17.74
CA GLU A 41 -4.34 12.72 16.50
C GLU A 41 -3.45 13.94 16.74
N GLY A 42 -2.45 14.14 15.86
CA GLY A 42 -1.59 15.33 15.91
C GLY A 42 -0.44 15.24 16.90
N LEU A 43 0.05 14.03 17.15
CA LEU A 43 1.13 13.79 18.11
C LEU A 43 2.53 14.17 17.58
N ASP A 44 2.63 14.44 16.29
CA ASP A 44 3.85 14.89 15.62
C ASP A 44 3.67 16.31 15.06
N PRO A 45 4.77 17.06 14.77
CA PRO A 45 4.70 18.41 14.21
C PRO A 45 3.91 18.49 12.89
N GLY A 46 3.86 17.41 12.11
CA GLY A 46 3.08 17.30 10.88
C GLY A 46 1.59 16.99 11.11
N GLY A 47 1.18 16.71 12.35
CA GLY A 47 -0.20 16.38 12.72
C GLY A 47 -0.72 15.09 12.06
N THR A 48 0.17 14.15 11.74
CA THR A 48 -0.15 12.96 10.98
C THR A 48 -0.11 11.68 11.81
N THR A 49 0.59 11.69 12.94
CA THR A 49 0.68 10.57 13.89
C THR A 49 -0.55 10.53 14.79
N ALA A 50 -1.04 9.33 15.04
CA ALA A 50 -2.20 9.10 15.89
C ALA A 50 -1.94 7.95 16.89
N SER A 51 -2.60 7.98 18.05
CA SER A 51 -2.53 6.90 19.00
C SER A 51 -3.88 6.59 19.64
N TRP A 52 -4.02 5.39 20.13
CA TRP A 52 -5.10 4.93 20.98
C TRP A 52 -4.59 3.75 21.83
N SER A 53 -5.30 3.41 22.88
CA SER A 53 -5.06 2.19 23.65
C SER A 53 -6.23 1.23 23.53
N GLY A 54 -5.99 -0.01 23.84
CA GLY A 54 -7.04 -1.02 23.93
C GLY A 54 -6.67 -2.11 24.92
N HIS A 55 -7.69 -2.75 25.46
CA HIS A 55 -7.50 -3.92 26.30
C HIS A 55 -8.52 -5.01 25.99
N VAL A 56 -8.14 -6.25 26.30
CA VAL A 56 -9.03 -7.41 26.26
C VAL A 56 -8.81 -8.21 27.55
N ASP A 57 -9.90 -8.52 28.24
CA ASP A 57 -9.93 -9.40 29.41
C ASP A 57 -10.13 -10.85 28.94
N TRP A 58 -9.04 -11.61 28.93
CA TRP A 58 -9.05 -13.04 28.69
C TRP A 58 -9.35 -13.80 29.98
N PRO A 59 -9.77 -15.09 29.94
CA PRO A 59 -10.08 -15.84 31.16
C PRO A 59 -8.95 -15.84 32.21
N ASP A 60 -7.69 -15.91 31.75
CA ASP A 60 -6.52 -16.06 32.62
C ASP A 60 -5.61 -14.82 32.64
N SER A 61 -5.93 -13.78 31.89
CA SER A 61 -5.05 -12.59 31.78
C SER A 61 -5.80 -11.39 31.22
N ARG A 62 -5.28 -10.19 31.50
CA ARG A 62 -5.66 -8.97 30.82
C ARG A 62 -4.50 -8.50 29.96
N VAL A 63 -4.76 -8.25 28.69
CA VAL A 63 -3.80 -7.73 27.73
C VAL A 63 -4.14 -6.29 27.39
N GLU A 64 -3.17 -5.42 27.56
CA GLU A 64 -3.28 -4.00 27.18
C GLU A 64 -2.29 -3.68 26.08
N THR A 65 -2.73 -2.90 25.07
CA THR A 65 -1.89 -2.50 23.96
C THR A 65 -2.06 -1.03 23.65
N THR A 66 -0.94 -0.32 23.59
CA THR A 66 -0.88 1.02 23.01
C THR A 66 -0.61 0.91 21.52
N PHE A 67 -1.47 1.51 20.72
CA PHE A 67 -1.37 1.58 19.26
C PHE A 67 -0.86 2.96 18.87
N VAL A 68 0.19 3.00 18.07
CA VAL A 68 0.74 4.22 17.48
C VAL A 68 0.74 4.07 15.97
N GLN A 69 -0.04 4.89 15.29
CA GLN A 69 -0.04 4.97 13.83
C GLN A 69 0.89 6.08 13.39
N LEU A 70 2.01 5.72 12.75
CA LEU A 70 2.94 6.67 12.14
C LEU A 70 2.32 7.23 10.84
N GLY A 71 2.22 8.55 10.75
CA GLY A 71 1.56 9.19 9.63
C GLY A 71 2.53 9.77 8.60
N TRP A 72 2.11 9.80 7.34
CA TRP A 72 2.84 10.39 6.21
C TRP A 72 1.90 10.98 5.14
N ARG A 73 0.70 11.31 5.55
CA ARG A 73 -0.36 11.86 4.69
C ARG A 73 0.02 13.19 4.05
N ASP A 74 0.83 14.00 4.70
CA ASP A 74 1.34 15.27 4.19
C ASP A 74 2.22 15.05 2.95
N VAL A 75 3.10 14.04 2.97
CA VAL A 75 3.92 13.62 1.82
C VAL A 75 3.01 13.17 0.67
N ILE A 76 1.99 12.32 0.96
CA ILE A 76 1.02 11.88 -0.04
C ILE A 76 0.26 13.07 -0.66
N LYS A 77 -0.17 14.02 0.17
CA LYS A 77 -0.87 15.23 -0.32
C LYS A 77 -0.04 16.06 -1.29
N ALA A 78 1.27 16.10 -1.12
CA ALA A 78 2.15 16.81 -2.04
C ALA A 78 2.09 16.23 -3.45
N ASP A 79 1.96 14.90 -3.58
CA ASP A 79 1.79 14.24 -4.87
C ASP A 79 0.53 14.67 -5.60
N PHE A 80 -0.57 14.90 -4.88
CA PHE A 80 -1.84 15.33 -5.46
C PHE A 80 -1.90 16.83 -5.79
N ARG A 81 -0.92 17.64 -5.35
CA ARG A 81 -0.79 19.05 -5.73
C ARG A 81 -0.12 19.26 -7.08
N ARG A 82 0.50 18.22 -7.65
CA ARG A 82 1.13 18.30 -8.98
C ARG A 82 0.10 18.55 -10.07
N SER A 83 0.48 19.35 -11.07
CA SER A 83 -0.37 19.58 -12.25
C SER A 83 -0.58 18.29 -13.05
N TRP A 84 -1.69 18.18 -13.76
CA TRP A 84 -1.98 17.00 -14.58
C TRP A 84 -0.91 16.69 -15.64
N PRO A 85 -0.39 17.67 -16.42
CA PRO A 85 0.65 17.37 -17.40
C PRO A 85 1.90 16.77 -16.75
N ARG A 86 2.31 17.30 -15.60
CA ARG A 86 3.44 16.76 -14.83
C ARG A 86 3.13 15.35 -14.30
N THR A 87 1.94 15.13 -13.77
CA THR A 87 1.51 13.80 -13.29
C THR A 87 1.55 12.76 -14.41
N ILE A 88 1.11 13.12 -15.62
CA ILE A 88 1.15 12.23 -16.80
C ILE A 88 2.60 11.93 -17.22
N ALA A 89 3.45 12.95 -17.32
CA ALA A 89 4.86 12.77 -17.68
C ALA A 89 5.60 11.85 -16.69
N ASP A 90 5.39 12.10 -15.40
CA ASP A 90 5.96 11.30 -14.31
C ASP A 90 5.43 9.87 -14.33
N ALA A 91 4.13 9.68 -14.63
CA ALA A 91 3.52 8.37 -14.78
C ALA A 91 4.15 7.57 -15.93
N ILE A 92 4.26 8.17 -17.11
CA ILE A 92 4.87 7.51 -18.29
C ILE A 92 6.29 7.05 -17.95
N ARG A 93 7.11 7.95 -17.35
CA ARG A 93 8.47 7.60 -16.94
C ARG A 93 8.49 6.44 -15.98
N SER A 94 7.64 6.46 -14.94
CA SER A 94 7.58 5.40 -13.93
C SER A 94 7.12 4.07 -14.52
N PHE A 95 6.11 4.09 -15.40
CA PHE A 95 5.63 2.88 -16.06
C PHE A 95 6.67 2.26 -16.98
N MET A 96 7.43 3.08 -17.72
CA MET A 96 8.55 2.59 -18.54
C MET A 96 9.65 1.96 -17.67
N MET A 97 10.00 2.59 -16.54
CA MET A 97 10.98 2.05 -15.60
C MET A 97 10.54 0.70 -15.04
N ILE A 98 9.28 0.57 -14.59
CA ILE A 98 8.71 -0.68 -14.09
C ILE A 98 8.74 -1.77 -15.18
N ALA A 99 8.40 -1.41 -16.41
CA ALA A 99 8.41 -2.34 -17.54
C ALA A 99 9.83 -2.83 -17.86
N GLN A 100 10.81 -1.92 -17.93
CA GLN A 100 12.23 -2.23 -18.17
C GLN A 100 12.82 -3.14 -17.08
N ALA A 101 12.43 -2.91 -15.82
CA ALA A 101 12.82 -3.74 -14.69
C ALA A 101 12.06 -5.09 -14.62
N GLY A 102 11.16 -5.37 -15.56
CA GLY A 102 10.37 -6.60 -15.57
C GLY A 102 9.30 -6.69 -14.48
N GLY A 103 8.94 -5.55 -13.83
CA GLY A 103 8.04 -5.51 -12.69
C GLY A 103 6.65 -6.06 -13.00
N TYR A 104 6.05 -5.72 -14.14
CA TYR A 104 4.74 -6.24 -14.53
C TYR A 104 4.74 -7.76 -14.74
N ARG A 105 5.80 -8.29 -15.38
CA ARG A 105 5.94 -9.75 -15.56
C ARG A 105 6.07 -10.46 -14.22
N ALA A 106 6.76 -9.82 -13.31
CA ALA A 106 6.96 -10.33 -11.97
C ALA A 106 5.65 -10.37 -11.17
N ALA A 107 4.88 -9.28 -11.20
CA ALA A 107 3.58 -9.19 -10.55
C ALA A 107 2.60 -10.25 -11.11
N LEU A 108 2.54 -10.41 -12.44
CA LEU A 108 1.72 -11.44 -13.10
C LEU A 108 2.10 -12.87 -12.67
N LYS A 109 3.40 -13.13 -12.49
CA LYS A 109 3.88 -14.45 -12.03
C LYS A 109 3.57 -14.73 -10.57
N SER A 110 3.59 -13.70 -9.72
CA SER A 110 3.34 -13.84 -8.29
C SER A 110 1.85 -14.06 -8.00
N ASN A 111 1.01 -13.25 -8.61
CA ASN A 111 -0.44 -13.33 -8.55
C ASN A 111 -1.02 -12.68 -9.81
N TRP A 112 -1.69 -13.45 -10.67
CA TRP A 112 -2.23 -12.94 -11.94
C TRP A 112 -3.19 -11.75 -11.74
N ALA A 113 -4.04 -11.81 -10.69
CA ALA A 113 -4.98 -10.73 -10.38
C ALA A 113 -4.27 -9.45 -9.96
N HIS A 114 -3.19 -9.58 -9.16
CA HIS A 114 -2.30 -8.47 -8.81
C HIS A 114 -1.59 -7.92 -10.06
N GLY A 115 -1.09 -8.78 -10.92
CA GLY A 115 -0.45 -8.35 -12.17
C GLY A 115 -1.39 -7.57 -13.09
N VAL A 116 -2.64 -8.01 -13.23
CA VAL A 116 -3.69 -7.28 -13.98
C VAL A 116 -3.98 -5.93 -13.31
N PHE A 117 -4.09 -5.90 -11.98
CA PHE A 117 -4.25 -4.65 -11.23
C PHE A 117 -3.06 -3.70 -11.45
N CYS A 118 -1.84 -4.23 -11.49
CA CYS A 118 -0.64 -3.45 -11.77
C CYS A 118 -0.62 -2.86 -13.18
N LEU A 119 -1.21 -3.53 -14.16
CA LEU A 119 -1.33 -3.04 -15.53
C LEU A 119 -2.44 -2.01 -15.71
N TYR A 120 -3.39 -1.91 -14.77
CA TYR A 120 -4.52 -0.99 -14.90
C TYR A 120 -4.10 0.49 -15.10
N PRO A 121 -3.15 1.08 -14.32
CA PRO A 121 -2.79 2.47 -14.54
C PRO A 121 -2.13 2.74 -15.88
N PRO A 122 -1.13 1.98 -16.39
CA PRO A 122 -0.55 2.23 -17.71
C PRO A 122 -1.55 1.99 -18.85
N VAL A 123 -2.37 0.95 -18.78
CA VAL A 123 -3.42 0.67 -19.76
C VAL A 123 -4.49 1.76 -19.72
N GLY A 124 -4.92 2.19 -18.54
CA GLY A 124 -5.86 3.30 -18.37
C GLY A 124 -5.34 4.60 -18.99
N LEU A 125 -4.04 4.91 -18.81
CA LEU A 125 -3.41 6.07 -19.42
C LEU A 125 -3.40 5.97 -20.95
N LEU A 126 -3.06 4.80 -21.50
CA LEU A 126 -3.10 4.55 -22.93
C LEU A 126 -4.52 4.74 -23.48
N LEU A 127 -5.53 4.17 -22.83
CA LEU A 127 -6.93 4.34 -23.24
C LEU A 127 -7.38 5.79 -23.18
N TYR A 128 -6.93 6.54 -22.16
CA TYR A 128 -7.18 7.97 -22.07
C TYR A 128 -6.62 8.73 -23.29
N PHE A 129 -5.37 8.46 -23.68
CA PHE A 129 -4.76 9.08 -24.87
C PHE A 129 -5.50 8.68 -26.15
N LEU A 130 -5.81 7.40 -26.31
CA LEU A 130 -6.56 6.94 -27.49
C LEU A 130 -7.94 7.59 -27.56
N ALA A 131 -8.68 7.66 -26.44
CA ALA A 131 -9.97 8.32 -26.39
C ALA A 131 -9.88 9.83 -26.68
N SER A 132 -8.79 10.48 -26.27
CA SER A 132 -8.60 11.93 -26.48
C SER A 132 -8.22 12.28 -27.92
N LEU A 133 -7.34 11.48 -28.54
CA LEU A 133 -6.69 11.83 -29.82
C LEU A 133 -7.31 11.12 -31.01
N LEU A 134 -7.73 9.85 -30.87
CA LEU A 134 -8.15 9.04 -31.99
C LEU A 134 -9.42 9.59 -32.68
N PRO A 135 -10.50 10.01 -32.01
CA PRO A 135 -11.68 10.55 -32.66
C PRO A 135 -11.39 11.82 -33.46
N PRO A 136 -10.68 12.84 -32.96
CA PRO A 136 -10.29 14.00 -33.75
C PRO A 136 -9.48 13.63 -34.99
N ILE A 137 -8.52 12.72 -34.89
CA ILE A 137 -7.67 12.27 -35.99
C ILE A 137 -8.51 11.57 -37.09
N LEU A 138 -9.38 10.65 -36.70
CA LEU A 138 -10.22 9.90 -37.62
C LEU A 138 -11.29 10.77 -38.32
N LEU A 139 -11.79 11.79 -37.60
CA LEU A 139 -12.80 12.71 -38.13
C LEU A 139 -12.19 13.85 -38.95
N ALA A 140 -10.89 14.14 -38.80
CA ALA A 140 -10.25 15.23 -39.52
C ALA A 140 -10.49 15.24 -41.05
N PRO A 141 -10.28 14.13 -41.81
CA PRO A 141 -10.52 14.14 -43.24
C PRO A 141 -11.99 14.36 -43.59
N VAL A 142 -12.91 13.87 -42.76
CA VAL A 142 -14.35 14.04 -42.97
C VAL A 142 -14.77 15.49 -42.74
N ILE A 143 -14.28 16.12 -41.67
CA ILE A 143 -14.56 17.52 -41.34
C ILE A 143 -13.97 18.45 -42.40
N LEU A 144 -12.70 18.27 -42.74
CA LEU A 144 -12.03 19.12 -43.76
C LEU A 144 -12.73 19.04 -45.12
N ARG A 145 -13.15 17.83 -45.54
CA ARG A 145 -13.86 17.64 -46.82
C ARG A 145 -15.26 18.26 -46.77
N ASN A 146 -16.06 17.99 -45.78
CA ASN A 146 -17.47 18.36 -45.76
C ASN A 146 -17.67 19.85 -45.44
N VAL A 147 -16.91 20.40 -44.50
CA VAL A 147 -16.99 21.84 -44.15
C VAL A 147 -16.40 22.66 -45.29
N GLY A 148 -15.29 22.26 -45.87
CA GLY A 148 -14.72 22.91 -47.06
C GLY A 148 -15.67 22.92 -48.28
N ALA A 149 -16.46 21.84 -48.48
CA ALA A 149 -17.46 21.78 -49.56
C ALA A 149 -18.73 22.59 -49.26
N ALA A 150 -19.13 22.70 -47.96
CA ALA A 150 -20.32 23.43 -47.55
C ALA A 150 -20.12 24.97 -47.58
N VAL A 151 -18.89 25.43 -47.31
CA VAL A 151 -18.53 26.85 -47.26
C VAL A 151 -17.99 27.26 -48.63
N ARG A 152 -18.86 27.80 -49.51
CA ARG A 152 -18.49 28.31 -50.86
C ARG A 152 -17.86 29.70 -50.81
N GLN A 153 -16.92 29.95 -49.90
CA GLN A 153 -16.26 31.23 -49.72
C GLN A 153 -14.74 31.11 -49.74
N SER A 154 -14.04 32.23 -49.96
CA SER A 154 -12.57 32.31 -50.02
C SER A 154 -11.83 31.83 -48.76
N HIS A 155 -12.55 31.67 -47.63
CA HIS A 155 -12.01 31.24 -46.35
C HIS A 155 -12.46 29.82 -45.90
N ALA A 156 -12.90 28.98 -46.88
CA ALA A 156 -13.45 27.65 -46.57
C ALA A 156 -12.45 26.76 -45.81
N GLU A 157 -11.16 26.80 -46.13
CA GLU A 157 -10.12 26.04 -45.46
C GLU A 157 -9.89 26.54 -44.02
N GLU A 158 -9.84 27.85 -43.80
CA GLU A 158 -9.65 28.44 -42.48
C GLU A 158 -10.79 28.08 -41.51
N ILE A 159 -12.04 28.11 -42.04
CA ILE A 159 -13.22 27.70 -41.30
C ILE A 159 -13.17 26.21 -40.98
N ALA A 160 -12.79 25.35 -41.93
CA ALA A 160 -12.68 23.91 -41.70
C ALA A 160 -11.62 23.57 -40.65
N TRP A 161 -10.46 24.22 -40.70
CA TRP A 161 -9.44 24.07 -39.66
C TRP A 161 -9.88 24.60 -38.31
N SER A 162 -10.60 25.72 -38.25
CA SER A 162 -11.12 26.27 -37.02
C SER A 162 -12.15 25.34 -36.35
N VAL A 163 -13.04 24.74 -37.16
CA VAL A 163 -14.01 23.73 -36.71
C VAL A 163 -13.30 22.47 -36.18
N LEU A 164 -12.28 22.00 -36.92
CA LEU A 164 -11.52 20.84 -36.51
C LEU A 164 -10.76 21.07 -35.17
N LEU A 165 -10.04 22.19 -35.08
CA LEU A 165 -9.27 22.53 -33.88
C LEU A 165 -10.18 22.81 -32.67
N GLY A 166 -11.24 23.61 -32.87
CA GLY A 166 -12.23 23.92 -31.81
C GLY A 166 -12.97 22.67 -31.38
N GLY A 167 -13.42 21.84 -32.28
CA GLY A 167 -14.05 20.55 -32.00
C GLY A 167 -13.14 19.57 -31.30
N SER A 168 -11.88 19.49 -31.70
CA SER A 168 -10.87 18.66 -31.02
C SER A 168 -10.58 19.13 -29.60
N ALA A 169 -10.45 20.44 -29.39
CA ALA A 169 -10.26 21.00 -28.08
C ALA A 169 -11.47 20.74 -27.17
N ALA A 170 -12.70 20.93 -27.66
CA ALA A 170 -13.94 20.63 -26.93
C ALA A 170 -14.05 19.14 -26.60
N TRP A 171 -13.68 18.25 -27.52
CA TRP A 171 -13.64 16.82 -27.30
C TRP A 171 -12.63 16.43 -26.22
N MET A 172 -11.38 16.90 -26.30
CA MET A 172 -10.35 16.63 -25.29
C MET A 172 -10.76 17.15 -23.92
N LEU A 173 -11.41 18.32 -23.87
CA LEU A 173 -11.98 18.84 -22.61
C LEU A 173 -13.08 17.93 -22.08
N ALA A 174 -13.98 17.43 -22.94
CA ALA A 174 -15.04 16.51 -22.52
C ALA A 174 -14.47 15.20 -21.95
N VAL A 175 -13.45 14.62 -22.61
CA VAL A 175 -12.76 13.42 -22.11
C VAL A 175 -12.07 13.72 -20.77
N TYR A 176 -11.41 14.86 -20.63
CA TYR A 176 -10.78 15.28 -19.36
C TYR A 176 -11.82 15.42 -18.24
N LEU A 177 -12.95 16.09 -18.49
CA LEU A 177 -14.04 16.24 -17.51
C LEU A 177 -14.65 14.89 -17.13
N LEU A 178 -14.83 13.99 -18.10
CA LEU A 178 -15.30 12.63 -17.86
C LEU A 178 -14.34 11.86 -16.94
N MET A 179 -13.03 11.93 -17.21
CA MET A 179 -12.02 11.26 -16.39
C MET A 179 -11.96 11.81 -14.96
N THR A 180 -12.07 13.15 -14.81
CA THR A 180 -12.14 13.77 -13.46
C THR A 180 -13.41 13.37 -12.70
N TRP A 181 -14.54 13.24 -13.38
CA TRP A 181 -15.80 12.76 -12.80
C TRP A 181 -15.73 11.28 -12.41
N LEU A 182 -15.01 10.45 -13.17
CA LEU A 182 -14.81 9.03 -12.88
C LEU A 182 -13.76 8.78 -11.79
N GLU A 183 -12.89 9.74 -11.49
CA GLU A 183 -11.75 9.54 -10.57
C GLU A 183 -12.13 8.95 -9.21
N PRO A 184 -13.19 9.40 -8.50
CA PRO A 184 -13.56 8.84 -7.21
C PRO A 184 -13.95 7.35 -7.25
N LYS A 185 -14.30 6.85 -8.44
CA LYS A 185 -14.68 5.44 -8.68
C LYS A 185 -13.56 4.61 -9.27
N SER A 186 -12.74 5.21 -10.12
CA SER A 186 -11.65 4.55 -10.84
C SER A 186 -10.35 4.48 -10.03
N TYR A 187 -10.14 5.40 -9.09
CA TYR A 187 -8.87 5.56 -8.37
C TYR A 187 -7.66 5.73 -9.30
N PHE A 188 -7.88 6.20 -10.54
CA PHE A 188 -6.84 6.24 -11.56
C PHE A 188 -5.67 7.15 -11.16
N ARG A 189 -5.95 8.42 -10.81
CA ARG A 189 -4.94 9.38 -10.37
C ARG A 189 -4.24 8.93 -9.09
N TYR A 190 -5.00 8.34 -8.18
CA TYR A 190 -4.48 7.76 -6.95
C TYR A 190 -3.41 6.69 -7.25
N LEU A 191 -3.74 5.75 -8.14
CA LEU A 191 -2.82 4.68 -8.52
C LEU A 191 -1.60 5.20 -9.29
N VAL A 192 -1.80 6.12 -10.24
CA VAL A 192 -0.70 6.78 -10.97
C VAL A 192 0.28 7.44 -9.99
N ASN A 193 -0.24 8.20 -9.02
CA ASN A 193 0.60 8.86 -8.02
C ASN A 193 1.31 7.86 -7.11
N SER A 194 0.62 6.81 -6.64
CA SER A 194 1.24 5.80 -5.77
C SER A 194 2.37 5.03 -6.47
N TRP A 195 2.21 4.71 -7.76
CA TRP A 195 3.26 4.06 -8.55
C TRP A 195 4.47 4.95 -8.75
N HIS A 196 4.23 6.22 -9.08
CA HIS A 196 5.31 7.19 -9.22
C HIS A 196 6.05 7.40 -7.89
N PHE A 197 5.31 7.54 -6.78
CA PHE A 197 5.86 7.62 -5.43
C PHE A 197 6.82 6.46 -5.14
N MET A 198 6.31 5.23 -5.32
CA MET A 198 7.09 4.03 -5.05
C MET A 198 8.32 3.92 -5.97
N ALA A 199 8.18 4.28 -7.25
CA ALA A 199 9.29 4.28 -8.20
C ALA A 199 10.41 5.28 -7.82
N ARG A 200 10.04 6.45 -7.33
CA ARG A 200 10.99 7.45 -6.82
C ARG A 200 11.69 6.97 -5.55
N LEU A 201 10.91 6.46 -4.59
CA LEU A 201 11.47 5.96 -3.34
C LEU A 201 12.43 4.79 -3.57
N ALA A 202 12.08 3.85 -4.46
CA ALA A 202 12.95 2.73 -4.81
C ALA A 202 14.35 3.17 -5.27
N ARG A 203 14.45 4.35 -5.88
CA ARG A 203 15.70 4.95 -6.37
C ARG A 203 16.31 5.98 -5.42
N ASN A 204 15.85 6.07 -4.18
CA ASN A 204 16.25 7.11 -3.24
C ASN A 204 16.04 8.56 -3.74
N ASP A 205 15.11 8.76 -4.68
CA ASP A 205 14.80 10.07 -5.29
C ASP A 205 13.50 10.66 -4.69
N HIS A 206 13.33 10.55 -3.37
CA HIS A 206 12.18 11.13 -2.67
C HIS A 206 12.60 11.69 -1.31
N PRO A 207 13.29 12.87 -1.29
CA PRO A 207 13.90 13.39 -0.09
C PRO A 207 12.93 13.61 1.08
N GLU A 208 11.69 14.05 0.80
CA GLU A 208 10.67 14.25 1.84
C GLU A 208 10.27 12.93 2.49
N MET A 209 10.21 11.83 1.72
CA MET A 209 9.91 10.53 2.28
C MET A 209 11.12 9.91 2.98
N LEU A 210 12.31 10.12 2.48
CA LEU A 210 13.54 9.69 3.14
C LEU A 210 13.67 10.35 4.52
N ALA A 211 13.39 11.65 4.63
CA ALA A 211 13.32 12.33 5.92
C ALA A 211 12.26 11.73 6.85
N ARG A 212 11.06 11.44 6.33
CA ARG A 212 9.99 10.80 7.09
C ARG A 212 10.34 9.39 7.56
N ILE A 213 11.12 8.64 6.79
CA ILE A 213 11.65 7.32 7.18
C ILE A 213 12.55 7.46 8.40
N GLU A 214 13.46 8.44 8.40
CA GLU A 214 14.36 8.69 9.53
C GLU A 214 13.58 9.15 10.78
N GLU A 215 12.63 10.07 10.65
CA GLU A 215 11.72 10.49 11.74
C GLU A 215 10.92 9.30 12.30
N SER A 216 10.41 8.44 11.42
CA SER A 216 9.65 7.24 11.84
C SER A 216 10.54 6.25 12.58
N ALA A 217 11.80 6.12 12.18
CA ALA A 217 12.76 5.27 12.86
C ALA A 217 13.09 5.80 14.27
N ASP A 218 13.25 7.14 14.42
CA ASP A 218 13.47 7.78 15.71
C ASP A 218 12.29 7.54 16.67
N LEU A 219 11.06 7.65 16.16
CA LEU A 219 9.85 7.37 16.96
C LEU A 219 9.77 5.89 17.40
N ILE A 220 10.17 4.95 16.54
CA ILE A 220 10.19 3.52 16.91
C ILE A 220 11.25 3.25 17.98
N VAL A 221 12.45 3.83 17.86
CA VAL A 221 13.52 3.69 18.83
C VAL A 221 13.13 4.31 20.16
N ALA A 222 12.53 5.50 20.16
CA ALA A 222 12.02 6.15 21.37
C ALA A 222 10.93 5.30 22.07
N ALA A 223 9.95 4.80 21.29
CA ALA A 223 8.90 3.93 21.83
C ALA A 223 9.48 2.62 22.40
N ALA A 224 10.57 2.10 21.82
CA ALA A 224 11.24 0.92 22.34
C ALA A 224 12.01 1.20 23.64
N ALA A 225 12.54 2.41 23.81
CA ALA A 225 13.24 2.84 25.03
C ALA A 225 12.27 3.15 26.18
N GLU A 226 11.07 3.65 25.87
CA GLU A 226 10.02 3.94 26.86
C GLU A 226 9.24 2.70 27.31
N ALA A 227 9.23 1.65 26.48
CA ALA A 227 8.49 0.43 26.77
C ALA A 227 9.27 -0.45 27.78
N ASP A 228 8.56 -1.03 28.74
CA ASP A 228 9.12 -2.02 29.67
C ASP A 228 9.82 -3.15 28.91
N GLU A 229 10.86 -3.73 29.51
CA GLU A 229 11.66 -4.78 28.88
C GLU A 229 10.83 -5.99 28.44
N ASP A 230 9.79 -6.33 29.17
CA ASP A 230 8.87 -7.45 28.88
C ASP A 230 7.78 -7.10 27.85
N THR A 231 7.69 -5.84 27.43
CA THR A 231 6.69 -5.41 26.44
C THR A 231 7.00 -5.99 25.05
N ASP A 232 6.03 -6.71 24.49
CA ASP A 232 6.09 -7.18 23.08
C ASP A 232 5.89 -6.00 22.12
N LEU A 233 6.92 -5.66 21.37
CA LEU A 233 6.87 -4.62 20.34
C LEU A 233 6.55 -5.22 18.97
N VAL A 234 5.44 -4.77 18.38
CA VAL A 234 5.00 -5.23 17.08
C VAL A 234 4.99 -4.06 16.10
N PHE A 235 5.86 -4.12 15.10
CA PHE A 235 5.85 -3.17 13.99
C PHE A 235 5.04 -3.75 12.84
N VAL A 236 3.90 -3.16 12.54
CA VAL A 236 2.95 -3.61 11.51
C VAL A 236 2.91 -2.61 10.38
N SER A 237 2.90 -3.09 9.15
CA SER A 237 2.72 -2.26 7.96
C SER A 237 1.71 -2.87 6.99
N HIS A 238 1.07 -2.03 6.17
CA HIS A 238 0.01 -2.47 5.27
C HIS A 238 0.16 -1.89 3.87
N SER A 239 -0.11 -2.71 2.83
CA SER A 239 -0.15 -2.25 1.43
C SER A 239 1.17 -1.63 0.97
N CYS A 240 1.14 -0.47 0.29
CA CYS A 240 2.34 0.29 -0.08
C CYS A 240 3.21 0.66 1.12
N GLY A 241 2.64 0.75 2.32
CA GLY A 241 3.41 0.96 3.54
C GLY A 241 4.39 -0.17 3.85
N THR A 242 4.14 -1.39 3.37
CA THR A 242 5.07 -2.52 3.53
C THR A 242 6.41 -2.28 2.84
N PHE A 243 6.37 -1.63 1.68
CA PHE A 243 7.57 -1.22 0.95
C PHE A 243 8.37 -0.17 1.73
N VAL A 244 7.69 0.85 2.27
CA VAL A 244 8.33 1.90 3.09
C VAL A 244 8.84 1.34 4.41
N ALA A 245 8.12 0.42 5.02
CA ALA A 245 8.49 -0.18 6.32
C ALA A 245 9.82 -0.93 6.28
N ILE A 246 10.24 -1.46 5.14
CA ILE A 246 11.58 -2.05 4.97
C ILE A 246 12.66 -0.98 5.18
N TYR A 247 12.51 0.22 4.60
CA TYR A 247 13.43 1.32 4.81
C TYR A 247 13.42 1.82 6.27
N ILE A 248 12.21 1.95 6.86
CA ILE A 248 12.08 2.37 8.27
C ILE A 248 12.79 1.37 9.18
N LEU A 249 12.55 0.07 9.00
CA LEU A 249 13.19 -0.95 9.84
C LEU A 249 14.70 -0.98 9.63
N ALA A 250 15.19 -0.84 8.41
CA ALA A 250 16.62 -0.70 8.15
C ALA A 250 17.22 0.53 8.87
N ALA A 251 16.48 1.65 8.90
CA ALA A 251 16.90 2.85 9.63
C ALA A 251 16.89 2.64 11.16
N VAL A 252 15.89 1.92 11.71
CA VAL A 252 15.85 1.51 13.12
C VAL A 252 17.06 0.65 13.47
N LEU A 253 17.36 -0.34 12.64
CA LEU A 253 18.49 -1.27 12.85
C LEU A 253 19.86 -0.57 12.80
N ARG A 254 20.00 0.51 12.03
CA ARG A 254 21.23 1.34 12.06
C ARG A 254 21.42 2.07 13.39
N ARG A 255 20.32 2.47 14.04
CA ARG A 255 20.33 3.18 15.33
C ARG A 255 20.45 2.25 16.52
N GLN A 256 19.71 1.16 16.47
CA GLN A 256 19.60 0.18 17.54
C GLN A 256 19.59 -1.25 16.99
N PRO A 257 20.76 -1.82 16.63
CA PRO A 257 20.84 -3.16 16.05
C PRO A 257 20.23 -4.27 16.92
N ASP A 258 20.30 -4.10 18.24
CA ASP A 258 19.83 -5.10 19.21
C ASP A 258 18.34 -4.99 19.53
N ILE A 259 17.60 -4.06 18.93
CA ILE A 259 16.15 -3.91 19.16
C ILE A 259 15.39 -5.21 18.90
N VAL A 260 15.83 -6.00 17.92
CA VAL A 260 15.23 -7.30 17.56
C VAL A 260 15.47 -8.40 18.59
N ARG A 261 16.37 -8.17 19.57
CA ARG A 261 16.74 -9.11 20.64
C ARG A 261 16.15 -8.74 21.99
N ARG A 262 15.18 -7.80 22.02
CA ARG A 262 14.52 -7.40 23.27
C ARG A 262 13.96 -8.63 24.01
N PRO A 263 14.02 -8.68 25.37
CA PRO A 263 13.41 -9.76 26.16
C PRO A 263 11.91 -9.94 25.87
N GLY A 264 11.14 -8.84 25.79
CA GLY A 264 9.71 -8.85 25.46
C GLY A 264 9.41 -9.22 23.99
N GLY A 265 10.40 -9.14 23.12
CA GLY A 265 10.26 -9.43 21.69
C GLY A 265 10.12 -8.19 20.82
N PHE A 266 10.50 -8.34 19.55
CA PHE A 266 10.25 -7.39 18.48
C PHE A 266 9.82 -8.16 17.23
N SER A 267 8.58 -7.96 16.79
CA SER A 267 8.02 -8.61 15.60
C SER A 267 7.79 -7.61 14.48
N PHE A 268 8.16 -7.97 13.25
CA PHE A 268 7.84 -7.21 12.07
C PHE A 268 6.78 -7.94 11.23
N VAL A 269 5.67 -7.26 10.94
CA VAL A 269 4.53 -7.85 10.22
C VAL A 269 4.17 -6.98 9.01
N THR A 270 4.27 -7.57 7.82
CA THR A 270 3.81 -6.95 6.59
C THR A 270 2.46 -7.55 6.18
N MET A 271 1.46 -6.71 5.92
CA MET A 271 0.09 -7.13 5.56
C MET A 271 -0.26 -6.64 4.16
N GLY A 272 -0.64 -7.55 3.27
CA GLY A 272 -0.97 -7.22 1.89
C GLY A 272 0.19 -6.56 1.15
N PRO A 273 1.35 -7.22 1.06
CA PRO A 273 2.60 -6.59 0.59
C PRO A 273 2.51 -6.13 -0.85
N ALA A 274 3.21 -5.03 -1.17
CA ALA A 274 3.26 -4.40 -2.48
C ALA A 274 4.68 -4.39 -3.08
N PHE A 275 5.47 -5.44 -2.85
CA PHE A 275 6.88 -5.49 -3.31
C PHE A 275 7.01 -5.83 -4.79
N ASP A 276 6.14 -6.69 -5.34
CA ASP A 276 6.40 -7.46 -6.56
C ASP A 276 6.59 -6.64 -7.83
N CYS A 277 5.91 -5.51 -7.93
CA CYS A 277 5.96 -4.68 -9.12
C CYS A 277 7.18 -3.75 -9.15
N LEU A 278 7.74 -3.43 -8.00
CA LEU A 278 8.69 -2.31 -7.84
C LEU A 278 10.09 -2.72 -7.51
N GLY A 279 10.28 -3.92 -7.01
CA GLY A 279 11.56 -4.34 -6.49
C GLY A 279 12.67 -4.46 -7.52
N GLY A 280 12.32 -4.60 -8.81
CA GLY A 280 13.31 -4.88 -9.84
C GLY A 280 14.35 -3.78 -10.05
N PHE A 281 14.00 -2.50 -9.84
CA PHE A 281 14.95 -1.39 -9.93
C PHE A 281 15.41 -0.86 -8.57
N GLY A 282 14.77 -1.24 -7.49
CA GLY A 282 15.21 -0.95 -6.14
C GLY A 282 16.41 -1.79 -5.67
N ALA A 283 16.70 -2.89 -6.36
CA ALA A 283 17.81 -3.76 -6.00
C ALA A 283 19.19 -3.08 -6.10
N GLN A 284 19.33 -2.10 -6.98
CA GLN A 284 20.61 -1.37 -7.18
C GLN A 284 20.69 -0.03 -6.46
N ASP A 285 19.57 0.47 -5.92
CA ASP A 285 19.43 1.87 -5.53
C ASP A 285 18.88 2.09 -4.09
N GLY A 286 19.24 1.24 -3.14
CA GLY A 286 18.90 1.46 -1.72
C GLY A 286 17.80 0.56 -1.16
N PHE A 287 16.76 0.17 -1.93
CA PHE A 287 15.78 -0.81 -1.45
C PHE A 287 16.41 -2.18 -1.20
N GLY A 288 17.34 -2.59 -2.08
CA GLY A 288 18.09 -3.82 -1.93
C GLY A 288 18.97 -3.83 -0.68
N ASP A 289 19.63 -2.71 -0.39
CA ASP A 289 20.44 -2.55 0.83
C ASP A 289 19.57 -2.60 2.08
N ALA A 290 18.45 -1.89 2.09
CA ALA A 290 17.50 -1.92 3.19
C ALA A 290 16.93 -3.33 3.41
N MET A 291 16.54 -4.04 2.34
CA MET A 291 16.06 -5.42 2.38
C MET A 291 17.14 -6.36 2.96
N THR A 292 18.38 -6.18 2.53
CA THR A 292 19.53 -6.96 3.01
C THR A 292 19.76 -6.74 4.50
N ALA A 293 19.72 -5.49 4.96
CA ALA A 293 19.87 -5.16 6.37
C ALA A 293 18.77 -5.79 7.23
N VAL A 294 17.52 -5.72 6.78
CA VAL A 294 16.39 -6.35 7.46
C VAL A 294 16.54 -7.88 7.49
N ALA A 295 16.89 -8.50 6.38
CA ALA A 295 17.06 -9.97 6.32
C ALA A 295 18.19 -10.48 7.22
N ARG A 296 19.28 -9.71 7.34
CA ARG A 296 20.44 -10.08 8.22
C ARG A 296 20.19 -9.84 9.69
N SER A 297 19.23 -9.01 10.05
CA SER A 297 19.00 -8.59 11.45
C SER A 297 18.53 -9.73 12.36
N GLY A 298 17.98 -10.79 11.79
CA GLY A 298 17.33 -11.86 12.54
C GLY A 298 15.98 -11.48 13.13
N VAL A 299 15.36 -10.38 12.66
CA VAL A 299 14.02 -10.00 13.08
C VAL A 299 12.98 -11.09 12.80
N ASP A 300 12.08 -11.32 13.73
CA ASP A 300 10.90 -12.18 13.49
C ASP A 300 9.96 -11.49 12.49
N TRP A 301 10.21 -11.69 11.19
CA TRP A 301 9.41 -11.11 10.13
C TRP A 301 8.39 -12.10 9.60
N THR A 302 7.12 -11.71 9.63
CA THR A 302 6.01 -12.45 9.02
C THR A 302 5.33 -11.62 7.95
N ASP A 303 5.19 -12.22 6.77
CA ASP A 303 4.54 -11.62 5.60
C ASP A 303 3.16 -12.23 5.39
N LEU A 304 2.10 -11.44 5.66
CA LEU A 304 0.71 -11.83 5.56
C LEU A 304 0.17 -11.46 4.18
N TYR A 305 0.01 -12.43 3.30
CA TYR A 305 -0.50 -12.19 1.95
C TYR A 305 -1.89 -12.80 1.74
N GLY A 306 -2.71 -12.14 0.91
CA GLY A 306 -4.06 -12.59 0.57
C GLY A 306 -4.16 -13.03 -0.90
N PRO A 307 -4.26 -14.34 -1.21
CA PRO A 307 -4.37 -14.81 -2.60
C PRO A 307 -5.60 -14.26 -3.34
N HIS A 308 -6.63 -13.86 -2.59
CA HIS A 308 -7.88 -13.30 -3.12
C HIS A 308 -7.89 -11.77 -3.19
N ASP A 309 -6.77 -11.14 -2.83
CA ASP A 309 -6.61 -9.68 -2.81
C ASP A 309 -5.83 -9.24 -4.06
N PRO A 310 -6.48 -8.58 -5.04
CA PRO A 310 -5.79 -8.13 -6.25
C PRO A 310 -4.74 -7.04 -6.01
N LEU A 311 -4.82 -6.34 -4.87
CA LEU A 311 -3.85 -5.30 -4.51
C LEU A 311 -2.61 -5.87 -3.82
N CYS A 312 -2.59 -7.18 -3.56
CA CYS A 312 -1.53 -7.86 -2.84
C CYS A 312 -0.72 -8.78 -3.77
N GLY A 313 0.60 -8.62 -3.77
CA GLY A 313 1.52 -9.60 -4.30
C GLY A 313 1.63 -10.81 -3.36
N GLY A 314 2.81 -11.12 -2.88
CA GLY A 314 3.01 -11.97 -1.71
C GLY A 314 3.20 -13.46 -1.93
N ARG A 315 3.15 -13.97 -3.14
CA ARG A 315 3.60 -15.33 -3.44
C ARG A 315 5.09 -15.43 -3.76
N THR A 316 5.82 -14.32 -3.63
CA THR A 316 7.24 -14.22 -3.92
C THR A 316 8.10 -14.36 -2.68
N THR A 317 9.37 -14.58 -2.91
CA THR A 317 10.45 -14.54 -1.94
C THR A 317 11.11 -13.17 -1.99
N PRO A 318 10.69 -12.18 -1.18
CA PRO A 318 11.14 -10.80 -1.33
C PRO A 318 12.64 -10.65 -1.08
N VAL A 319 13.19 -11.41 -0.14
CA VAL A 319 14.62 -11.35 0.18
C VAL A 319 15.47 -11.90 -0.96
N ALA A 320 15.19 -13.12 -1.44
CA ALA A 320 15.91 -13.71 -2.56
C ALA A 320 15.84 -12.85 -3.84
N ARG A 321 14.77 -12.05 -3.96
CA ARG A 321 14.55 -11.24 -5.15
C ARG A 321 15.20 -9.88 -5.09
N TYR A 322 15.22 -9.24 -3.93
CA TYR A 322 15.57 -7.81 -3.79
C TYR A 322 16.79 -7.56 -2.92
N ALA A 323 17.14 -8.47 -2.01
CA ALA A 323 18.35 -8.32 -1.21
C ALA A 323 19.59 -8.41 -2.07
N GLN A 324 20.64 -7.72 -1.66
CA GLN A 324 21.96 -7.72 -2.28
C GLN A 324 22.96 -8.43 -1.35
N PRO A 325 23.10 -9.75 -1.42
CA PRO A 325 24.09 -10.45 -0.61
C PRO A 325 25.52 -10.03 -1.03
N ASN A 326 26.37 -9.72 -0.05
CA ASN A 326 27.73 -9.23 -0.31
C ASN A 326 28.67 -10.32 -0.84
N LYS A 327 28.26 -11.59 -0.78
CA LYS A 327 29.08 -12.75 -1.20
C LYS A 327 28.29 -13.61 -2.18
N SER A 328 28.99 -14.09 -3.21
CA SER A 328 28.43 -15.09 -4.09
C SER A 328 28.07 -16.34 -3.27
N GLY A 329 26.83 -16.77 -3.37
CA GLY A 329 26.31 -17.94 -2.65
C GLY A 329 25.74 -17.69 -1.23
N GLU A 330 25.74 -16.46 -0.73
CA GLU A 330 25.07 -16.15 0.54
C GLU A 330 23.54 -16.27 0.38
N THR A 331 22.92 -17.14 1.17
CA THR A 331 21.46 -17.24 1.26
C THR A 331 20.98 -16.51 2.51
N LEU A 332 20.19 -15.46 2.31
CA LEU A 332 19.57 -14.70 3.40
C LEU A 332 18.20 -15.29 3.76
N PRO A 333 17.78 -15.22 5.04
CA PRO A 333 16.50 -15.77 5.48
C PRO A 333 15.33 -14.99 4.87
N GLU A 334 14.34 -15.72 4.38
CA GLU A 334 13.05 -15.16 3.94
C GLU A 334 12.13 -14.92 5.13
N PRO A 335 11.17 -13.97 5.03
CA PRO A 335 10.12 -13.87 6.02
C PRO A 335 9.29 -15.14 6.09
N ARG A 336 8.73 -15.43 7.28
CA ARG A 336 7.65 -16.42 7.38
C ARG A 336 6.46 -15.89 6.58
N ARG A 337 5.93 -16.68 5.68
CA ARG A 337 4.80 -16.29 4.83
C ARG A 337 3.54 -16.99 5.28
N TYR A 338 2.54 -16.22 5.63
CA TYR A 338 1.25 -16.74 6.01
C TYR A 338 0.17 -16.32 5.02
N SER A 339 -0.54 -17.31 4.47
CA SER A 339 -1.64 -17.07 3.54
C SER A 339 -2.92 -16.70 4.29
N VAL A 340 -3.33 -15.46 4.17
CA VAL A 340 -4.61 -15.00 4.72
C VAL A 340 -5.73 -15.38 3.75
N CYS A 341 -6.38 -16.51 3.99
CA CYS A 341 -7.52 -16.94 3.17
C CYS A 341 -8.75 -16.09 3.49
N ILE A 342 -8.97 -15.03 2.70
CA ILE A 342 -10.02 -14.04 2.95
C ILE A 342 -11.44 -14.67 3.03
N PRO A 343 -11.85 -15.60 2.12
CA PRO A 343 -13.16 -16.23 2.20
C PRO A 343 -13.42 -16.98 3.50
N ASP A 344 -12.39 -17.59 4.08
CA ASP A 344 -12.53 -18.40 5.30
C ASP A 344 -12.69 -17.55 6.56
N ARG A 345 -12.21 -16.30 6.52
CA ARG A 345 -12.21 -15.38 7.65
C ARG A 345 -13.51 -14.59 7.82
N MET A 346 -14.39 -14.62 6.84
CA MET A 346 -15.63 -13.84 6.85
C MET A 346 -16.83 -14.68 6.41
N THR A 347 -18.04 -14.18 6.67
CA THR A 347 -19.25 -14.86 6.18
C THR A 347 -19.32 -14.81 4.64
N ALA A 348 -19.91 -15.85 4.02
CA ALA A 348 -20.09 -15.90 2.57
C ALA A 348 -20.86 -14.68 2.02
N LYS A 349 -21.82 -14.14 2.80
CA LYS A 349 -22.55 -12.91 2.45
C LYS A 349 -21.61 -11.72 2.37
N ARG A 350 -20.73 -11.54 3.36
CA ARG A 350 -19.76 -10.43 3.42
C ARG A 350 -18.74 -10.54 2.28
N PHE A 351 -18.21 -11.74 2.03
CA PHE A 351 -17.26 -11.97 0.94
C PHE A 351 -17.89 -11.63 -0.43
N ARG A 352 -19.11 -12.12 -0.72
CA ARG A 352 -19.82 -11.79 -1.97
C ARG A 352 -20.02 -10.29 -2.16
N HIS A 353 -20.25 -9.54 -1.10
CA HIS A 353 -20.39 -8.08 -1.15
C HIS A 353 -19.06 -7.36 -1.42
N LEU A 354 -17.94 -7.89 -0.93
CA LEU A 354 -16.62 -7.25 -1.00
C LEU A 354 -15.79 -7.69 -2.20
N ARG A 355 -16.00 -8.87 -2.78
CA ARG A 355 -15.13 -9.50 -3.77
C ARG A 355 -14.81 -8.64 -5.01
N PHE A 356 -15.68 -7.68 -5.35
CA PHE A 356 -15.47 -6.74 -6.45
C PHE A 356 -15.18 -5.31 -5.98
N ARG A 357 -15.11 -5.09 -4.67
CA ARG A 357 -14.73 -3.82 -4.06
C ARG A 357 -13.28 -3.91 -3.60
N PHE A 358 -12.36 -3.95 -4.54
CA PHE A 358 -10.96 -4.33 -4.31
C PHE A 358 -10.30 -3.54 -3.18
N PHE A 359 -10.46 -2.22 -3.14
CA PHE A 359 -9.91 -1.41 -2.04
C PHE A 359 -10.54 -1.76 -0.68
N ALA A 360 -11.85 -1.98 -0.61
CA ALA A 360 -12.49 -2.39 0.63
C ALA A 360 -12.11 -3.81 1.05
N LEU A 361 -11.93 -4.70 0.08
CA LEU A 361 -11.44 -6.07 0.31
C LEU A 361 -10.00 -6.04 0.83
N HIS A 362 -9.15 -5.15 0.32
CA HIS A 362 -7.76 -5.00 0.73
C HIS A 362 -7.61 -4.62 2.22
N PHE A 363 -8.61 -3.97 2.82
CA PHE A 363 -8.64 -3.72 4.26
C PHE A 363 -9.07 -4.92 5.12
N ASN A 364 -9.28 -6.10 4.52
CA ASN A 364 -9.69 -7.32 5.24
C ASN A 364 -8.73 -7.74 6.35
N TYR A 365 -7.46 -7.37 6.26
CA TYR A 365 -6.46 -7.68 7.30
C TYR A 365 -6.86 -7.14 8.67
N PHE A 366 -7.63 -6.05 8.73
CA PHE A 366 -8.16 -5.45 9.95
C PHE A 366 -9.54 -5.96 10.36
N PHE A 367 -10.11 -6.93 9.63
CA PHE A 367 -11.42 -7.50 9.98
C PHE A 367 -11.26 -8.63 10.99
N ALA A 368 -12.19 -8.70 11.93
CA ALA A 368 -12.29 -9.82 12.84
C ALA A 368 -12.55 -11.12 12.08
N SER A 369 -11.83 -12.18 12.43
CA SER A 369 -12.04 -13.50 11.84
C SER A 369 -13.26 -14.18 12.45
N VAL A 370 -14.20 -14.64 11.62
CA VAL A 370 -15.37 -15.40 12.08
C VAL A 370 -14.99 -16.83 12.51
N ARG A 371 -13.83 -17.33 12.11
CA ARG A 371 -13.34 -18.68 12.45
C ARG A 371 -12.16 -18.58 13.42
N PRO A 372 -12.17 -19.35 14.50
CA PRO A 372 -10.97 -19.58 15.32
C PRO A 372 -9.87 -20.24 14.48
N GLY A 373 -8.62 -20.12 14.93
CA GLY A 373 -7.50 -20.79 14.26
C GLY A 373 -6.99 -20.12 13.00
N LEU A 374 -7.62 -19.01 12.55
CA LEU A 374 -7.15 -18.20 11.43
C LEU A 374 -6.65 -16.84 11.88
N PHE A 375 -5.82 -16.22 11.03
CA PHE A 375 -5.32 -14.87 11.28
C PHE A 375 -6.43 -13.91 11.70
N ASP A 376 -6.21 -13.20 12.79
CA ASP A 376 -7.08 -12.17 13.34
C ASP A 376 -6.23 -11.03 13.91
N PHE A 377 -6.45 -9.82 13.41
CA PHE A 377 -5.65 -8.64 13.79
C PHE A 377 -5.74 -8.35 15.30
N TYR A 378 -6.93 -8.47 15.88
CA TYR A 378 -7.14 -8.18 17.30
C TYR A 378 -6.56 -9.26 18.20
N ARG A 379 -6.56 -10.52 17.76
CA ARG A 379 -5.87 -11.58 18.47
C ARG A 379 -4.35 -11.47 18.36
N LEU A 380 -3.83 -10.98 17.23
CA LEU A 380 -2.40 -10.67 17.08
C LEU A 380 -1.95 -9.58 18.04
N THR A 381 -2.76 -8.53 18.21
CA THR A 381 -2.36 -7.29 18.91
C THR A 381 -2.86 -7.19 20.33
N LEU A 382 -3.89 -7.92 20.71
CA LEU A 382 -4.56 -7.91 22.01
C LEU A 382 -4.79 -9.34 22.55
N GLY A 383 -4.16 -10.35 21.93
CA GLY A 383 -4.21 -11.74 22.39
C GLY A 383 -3.24 -12.02 23.53
N PRO A 384 -3.42 -13.15 24.25
CA PRO A 384 -2.60 -13.49 25.42
C PRO A 384 -1.21 -14.03 25.05
N LYS A 385 -0.96 -14.35 23.80
CA LYS A 385 0.35 -14.77 23.31
C LYS A 385 1.11 -13.59 22.72
N ARG A 386 2.43 -13.60 22.82
CA ARG A 386 3.26 -12.65 22.05
C ARG A 386 2.97 -12.79 20.56
N ALA A 387 3.12 -11.70 19.80
CA ALA A 387 2.80 -11.68 18.39
C ALA A 387 3.52 -12.78 17.59
N VAL A 388 4.81 -12.99 17.85
CA VAL A 388 5.59 -14.05 17.19
C VAL A 388 5.04 -15.44 17.47
N ASP A 389 4.61 -15.71 18.71
CA ASP A 389 4.09 -17.02 19.12
C ASP A 389 2.69 -17.25 18.54
N GLN A 390 1.89 -16.19 18.47
CA GLN A 390 0.57 -16.24 17.83
C GLN A 390 0.69 -16.51 16.31
N LEU A 391 1.62 -15.86 15.62
CA LEU A 391 1.89 -16.06 14.20
C LEU A 391 2.39 -17.49 13.92
N LYS A 392 3.27 -18.01 14.78
CA LYS A 392 3.73 -19.42 14.70
C LYS A 392 2.59 -20.42 14.94
N ALA A 393 1.70 -20.11 15.87
CA ALA A 393 0.55 -20.98 16.17
C ALA A 393 -0.39 -21.09 14.96
N TRP A 394 -0.67 -19.99 14.27
CA TRP A 394 -1.49 -19.99 13.05
C TRP A 394 -0.84 -20.77 11.90
N ASP A 395 0.47 -20.59 11.69
CA ASP A 395 1.20 -21.29 10.64
C ASP A 395 1.18 -22.82 10.83
N ASN A 396 1.22 -23.25 12.09
CA ASN A 396 1.19 -24.65 12.48
C ASN A 396 -0.24 -25.23 12.64
N GLY A 397 -1.28 -24.43 12.40
CA GLY A 397 -2.68 -24.84 12.60
C GLY A 397 -3.04 -25.21 14.06
N ARG A 398 -2.35 -24.64 15.04
CA ARG A 398 -2.44 -24.92 16.48
C ARG A 398 -3.08 -23.80 17.31
N ASP A 399 -3.97 -23.00 16.74
CA ASP A 399 -4.64 -21.93 17.50
C ASP A 399 -6.00 -22.36 18.06
#